data_3098a62529d9d98db12fac82d75fcb9d
#
_entry.id   3098a62529d9d98db12fac82d75fcb9d
#
_cell.length_a   1.000
_cell.length_b   1.000
_cell.length_c   1.000
_cell.angle_alpha   90.00
_cell.angle_beta   90.00
_cell.angle_gamma   90.00
#
_symmetry.space_group_name_H-M   'P 1'
#
loop_
_entity.id
_entity.type
_entity.pdbx_description
1 polymer ?
#
loop_
_entity_poly.entity_id
_entity_poly.type
_entity_poly.pdbx_seq_one_letter_code
_entity_poly.pdbx_strand_id
1 'polypeptide(L)'
;VKIRTMWMTPFYLFFGVLVIYIFQSQINLNKLKGFASILIILFIFSPFAYAYVSITETNKRTDYPGREIAQKIQKEWDNKYNGLIEKVEGDEWHAGNLSYHLKSRPKWFYWDGKFVLPLFEDNYADMVFEENNSRIRIIGKK
;
A
#
# COMPACT_ATOMS: atom_id res chain seq x y z
N VAL A 1 -13.49 -12.66 -6.58
CA VAL A 1 -12.73 -11.61 -7.27
C VAL A 1 -12.92 -10.32 -6.49
N LYS A 2 -11.84 -9.80 -5.86
CA LYS A 2 -11.89 -8.56 -5.09
C LYS A 2 -11.65 -7.39 -6.06
N ILE A 3 -12.72 -6.69 -6.43
CA ILE A 3 -12.63 -5.52 -7.31
C ILE A 3 -11.99 -4.39 -6.50
N ARG A 4 -10.83 -3.90 -6.94
CA ARG A 4 -10.16 -2.75 -6.32
C ARG A 4 -10.87 -1.46 -6.74
N THR A 5 -11.15 -0.59 -5.80
CA THR A 5 -11.84 0.70 -6.03
C THR A 5 -11.17 1.58 -7.09
N MET A 6 -9.85 1.47 -7.26
CA MET A 6 -9.09 2.19 -8.29
C MET A 6 -9.55 1.87 -9.73
N TRP A 7 -10.07 0.67 -9.97
CA TRP A 7 -10.53 0.26 -11.30
C TRP A 7 -11.92 0.79 -11.62
N MET A 8 -12.63 1.27 -10.59
CA MET A 8 -13.96 1.86 -10.75
C MET A 8 -13.91 3.36 -11.12
N THR A 9 -12.76 4.01 -11.00
CA THR A 9 -12.60 5.45 -11.30
C THR A 9 -13.08 5.82 -12.72
N PRO A 10 -12.72 5.09 -13.81
CA PRO A 10 -13.24 5.38 -15.13
C PRO A 10 -14.77 5.29 -15.22
N PHE A 11 -15.37 4.31 -14.53
CA PHE A 11 -16.83 4.13 -14.53
C PHE A 11 -17.54 5.32 -13.87
N TYR A 12 -17.01 5.86 -12.79
CA TYR A 12 -17.61 7.06 -12.15
C TYR A 12 -17.57 8.27 -13.08
N LEU A 13 -16.49 8.42 -13.85
CA LEU A 13 -16.34 9.51 -14.80
C LEU A 13 -17.36 9.39 -15.95
N PHE A 14 -17.49 8.20 -16.53
CA PHE A 14 -18.48 7.93 -17.58
C PHE A 14 -19.91 7.97 -17.07
N PHE A 15 -20.15 7.55 -15.82
CA PHE A 15 -21.47 7.64 -15.21
C PHE A 15 -21.92 9.10 -15.06
N GLY A 16 -21.03 10.01 -14.65
CA GLY A 16 -21.33 11.43 -14.58
C GLY A 16 -21.73 12.02 -15.95
N VAL A 17 -20.99 11.68 -17.01
CA VAL A 17 -21.30 12.11 -18.38
C VAL A 17 -22.64 11.53 -18.84
N LEU A 18 -22.90 10.26 -18.55
CA LEU A 18 -24.17 9.61 -18.89
C LEU A 18 -25.36 10.29 -18.21
N VAL A 19 -25.25 10.59 -16.91
CA VAL A 19 -26.30 11.31 -16.18
C VAL A 19 -26.58 12.68 -16.80
N ILE A 20 -25.53 13.44 -17.13
CA ILE A 20 -25.69 14.75 -17.79
C ILE A 20 -26.37 14.57 -19.15
N TYR A 21 -25.99 13.56 -19.94
CA TYR A 21 -26.59 13.28 -21.24
C TYR A 21 -28.09 12.93 -21.14
N ILE A 22 -28.46 12.08 -20.19
CA ILE A 22 -29.86 11.67 -19.99
C ILE A 22 -30.73 12.84 -19.54
N PHE A 23 -30.22 13.69 -18.63
CA PHE A 23 -30.98 14.78 -18.01
C PHE A 23 -30.72 16.14 -18.66
N GLN A 24 -30.04 16.21 -19.81
CA GLN A 24 -29.67 17.46 -20.49
C GLN A 24 -30.87 18.41 -20.74
N SER A 25 -32.05 17.86 -21.06
CA SER A 25 -33.27 18.67 -21.27
C SER A 25 -33.86 19.26 -20.00
N GLN A 26 -33.49 18.75 -18.83
CA GLN A 26 -33.97 19.23 -17.53
C GLN A 26 -32.96 20.17 -16.83
N ILE A 27 -31.77 20.36 -17.43
CA ILE A 27 -30.73 21.20 -16.87
C ILE A 27 -31.13 22.68 -17.05
N ASN A 28 -31.36 23.34 -15.94
CA ASN A 28 -31.65 24.76 -15.93
C ASN A 28 -30.37 25.60 -15.76
N LEU A 29 -29.93 26.21 -16.85
CA LEU A 29 -28.70 27.02 -16.88
C LEU A 29 -28.73 28.21 -15.92
N ASN A 30 -29.93 28.71 -15.54
CA ASN A 30 -30.03 29.79 -14.56
C ASN A 30 -29.55 29.37 -13.16
N LYS A 31 -29.55 28.09 -12.86
CA LYS A 31 -29.01 27.50 -11.61
C LYS A 31 -27.52 27.17 -11.67
N LEU A 32 -26.89 27.37 -12.83
CA LEU A 32 -25.47 27.05 -13.03
C LEU A 32 -24.56 27.86 -12.10
N LYS A 33 -24.92 29.13 -11.83
CA LYS A 33 -24.15 29.97 -10.88
C LYS A 33 -24.16 29.39 -9.47
N GLY A 34 -25.29 28.89 -8.98
CA GLY A 34 -25.40 28.25 -7.68
C GLY A 34 -24.58 26.96 -7.62
N PHE A 35 -24.69 26.15 -8.67
CA PHE A 35 -23.88 24.93 -8.77
C PHE A 35 -22.37 25.22 -8.79
N ALA A 36 -21.93 26.19 -9.59
CA ALA A 36 -20.52 26.60 -9.65
C ALA A 36 -20.03 27.12 -8.29
N SER A 37 -20.87 27.90 -7.58
CA SER A 37 -20.51 28.38 -6.24
C SER A 37 -20.29 27.23 -5.23
N ILE A 38 -21.20 26.27 -5.22
CA ILE A 38 -21.05 25.07 -4.36
C ILE A 38 -19.80 24.28 -4.72
N LEU A 39 -19.54 24.08 -6.01
CA LEU A 39 -18.35 23.36 -6.48
C LEU A 39 -17.05 24.06 -6.08
N ILE A 40 -17.00 25.38 -6.19
CA ILE A 40 -15.84 26.19 -5.76
C ILE A 40 -15.64 26.07 -4.25
N ILE A 41 -16.72 26.15 -3.45
CA ILE A 41 -16.64 25.99 -2.00
C ILE A 41 -16.09 24.61 -1.63
N LEU A 42 -16.61 23.54 -2.25
CA LEU A 42 -16.13 22.19 -2.01
C LEU A 42 -14.66 22.01 -2.43
N PHE A 43 -14.27 22.60 -3.55
CA PHE A 43 -12.90 22.55 -4.05
C PHE A 43 -11.92 23.26 -3.11
N ILE A 44 -12.30 24.40 -2.55
CA ILE A 44 -11.49 25.13 -1.57
C ILE A 44 -11.48 24.38 -0.23
N PHE A 45 -12.62 23.87 0.22
CA PHE A 45 -12.74 23.20 1.51
C PHE A 45 -12.04 21.83 1.56
N SER A 46 -12.02 21.12 0.43
CA SER A 46 -11.47 19.76 0.34
C SER A 46 -10.01 19.64 0.84
N PRO A 47 -9.05 20.50 0.42
CA PRO A 47 -7.67 20.38 0.90
C PRO A 47 -7.55 20.68 2.41
N PHE A 48 -8.39 21.55 2.96
CA PHE A 48 -8.38 21.81 4.41
C PHE A 48 -8.95 20.64 5.20
N ALA A 49 -10.02 20.02 4.73
CA ALA A 49 -10.56 18.80 5.32
C ALA A 49 -9.55 17.66 5.26
N TYR A 50 -8.88 17.50 4.13
CA TYR A 50 -7.81 16.50 3.98
C TYR A 50 -6.63 16.78 4.92
N ALA A 51 -6.19 18.02 5.03
CA ALA A 51 -5.12 18.42 5.95
C ALA A 51 -5.51 18.16 7.40
N TYR A 52 -6.74 18.47 7.79
CA TYR A 52 -7.24 18.19 9.13
C TYR A 52 -7.22 16.69 9.45
N VAL A 53 -7.78 15.85 8.57
CA VAL A 53 -7.74 14.40 8.71
C VAL A 53 -6.29 13.90 8.71
N SER A 54 -5.44 14.51 7.90
CA SER A 54 -4.01 14.15 7.82
C SER A 54 -3.24 14.42 9.12
N ILE A 55 -3.62 15.43 9.87
CA ILE A 55 -2.95 15.78 11.13
C ILE A 55 -3.52 14.96 12.30
N THR A 56 -4.83 14.68 12.27
CA THR A 56 -5.53 14.02 13.39
C THR A 56 -5.45 12.50 13.37
N GLU A 57 -5.37 11.89 12.19
CA GLU A 57 -5.22 10.43 12.10
C GLU A 57 -3.76 10.01 12.29
N THR A 58 -3.54 9.20 13.31
CA THR A 58 -2.30 8.46 13.54
C THR A 58 -2.42 7.05 12.92
N ASN A 59 -1.32 6.45 12.51
CA ASN A 59 -1.25 5.10 11.90
C ASN A 59 -1.72 4.99 10.44
N LYS A 60 -1.37 5.96 9.61
CA LYS A 60 -1.59 5.85 8.16
C LYS A 60 -0.58 4.90 7.53
N ARG A 61 -1.00 4.29 6.42
CA ARG A 61 -0.06 3.52 5.58
C ARG A 61 1.14 4.34 5.10
N THR A 62 0.97 5.67 4.97
CA THR A 62 2.05 6.61 4.61
C THR A 62 3.10 6.78 5.71
N ASP A 63 2.73 6.52 6.96
CA ASP A 63 3.60 6.70 8.12
C ASP A 63 4.35 5.39 8.48
N TYR A 64 4.21 4.36 7.65
CA TYR A 64 4.89 3.09 7.86
C TYR A 64 6.41 3.24 7.77
N PRO A 65 7.16 2.95 8.84
CA PRO A 65 8.61 3.18 8.90
C PRO A 65 9.39 2.08 8.18
N GLY A 66 9.04 1.78 6.93
CA GLY A 66 9.59 0.67 6.16
C GLY A 66 11.10 0.67 6.04
N ARG A 67 11.71 1.87 6.00
CA ARG A 67 13.16 2.01 5.94
C ARG A 67 13.86 1.61 7.26
N GLU A 68 13.28 2.00 8.39
CA GLU A 68 13.82 1.69 9.72
C GLU A 68 13.72 0.20 10.01
N ILE A 69 12.57 -0.39 9.65
CA ILE A 69 12.33 -1.83 9.77
C ILE A 69 13.33 -2.61 8.91
N ALA A 70 13.53 -2.19 7.65
CA ALA A 70 14.49 -2.83 6.77
C ALA A 70 15.93 -2.74 7.30
N GLN A 71 16.32 -1.61 7.89
CA GLN A 71 17.63 -1.44 8.51
C GLN A 71 17.80 -2.35 9.74
N LYS A 72 16.76 -2.49 10.56
CA LYS A 72 16.76 -3.38 11.72
C LYS A 72 16.93 -4.83 11.29
N ILE A 73 16.12 -5.26 10.35
CA ILE A 73 16.17 -6.62 9.80
C ILE A 73 17.51 -6.89 9.12
N GLN A 74 18.04 -5.95 8.35
CA GLN A 74 19.37 -6.11 7.72
C GLN A 74 20.47 -6.29 8.77
N LYS A 75 20.45 -5.51 9.85
CA LYS A 75 21.41 -5.67 10.95
C LYS A 75 21.29 -7.02 11.65
N GLU A 76 20.08 -7.47 11.90
CA GLU A 76 19.86 -8.79 12.52
C GLU A 76 20.33 -9.92 11.61
N TRP A 77 20.12 -9.77 10.30
CA TRP A 77 20.61 -10.73 9.31
C TRP A 77 22.12 -10.74 9.24
N ASP A 78 22.75 -9.58 9.09
CA ASP A 78 24.20 -9.43 8.99
C ASP A 78 24.92 -9.90 10.27
N ASN A 79 24.27 -9.85 11.42
CA ASN A 79 24.82 -10.36 12.69
C ASN A 79 24.80 -11.90 12.78
N LYS A 80 23.84 -12.55 12.11
CA LYS A 80 23.65 -13.99 12.16
C LYS A 80 24.28 -14.72 10.97
N TYR A 81 24.26 -14.06 9.82
CA TYR A 81 24.62 -14.65 8.54
C TYR A 81 25.43 -13.66 7.70
N ASN A 82 26.43 -14.18 6.97
CA ASN A 82 27.27 -13.35 6.11
C ASN A 82 26.75 -13.22 4.66
N GLY A 83 25.66 -13.87 4.34
CA GLY A 83 25.13 -13.95 2.99
C GLY A 83 24.04 -12.90 2.69
N LEU A 84 23.63 -12.84 1.45
CA LEU A 84 22.61 -11.90 0.99
C LEU A 84 21.20 -12.46 1.20
N ILE A 85 20.29 -11.57 1.57
CA ILE A 85 18.84 -11.87 1.57
C ILE A 85 18.38 -11.97 0.12
N GLU A 86 17.82 -13.12 -0.27
CA GLU A 86 17.40 -13.40 -1.64
C GLU A 86 15.88 -13.34 -1.81
N LYS A 87 15.13 -13.71 -0.75
CA LYS A 87 13.67 -13.77 -0.80
C LYS A 87 13.06 -13.22 0.48
N VAL A 88 11.90 -12.59 0.33
CA VAL A 88 11.06 -12.14 1.43
C VAL A 88 9.66 -12.71 1.21
N GLU A 89 9.10 -13.37 2.20
CA GLU A 89 7.78 -13.96 2.16
C GLU A 89 6.90 -13.32 3.23
N GLY A 90 5.68 -12.91 2.86
CA GLY A 90 4.74 -12.27 3.77
C GLY A 90 3.52 -11.73 3.04
N ASP A 91 2.79 -10.84 3.70
CA ASP A 91 1.71 -10.14 3.02
C ASP A 91 2.21 -9.10 2.02
N GLU A 92 1.35 -8.74 1.06
CA GLU A 92 1.70 -7.85 -0.07
C GLU A 92 2.27 -6.51 0.40
N TRP A 93 1.77 -5.96 1.52
CA TRP A 93 2.18 -4.65 2.00
C TRP A 93 3.53 -4.68 2.72
N HIS A 94 3.65 -5.53 3.74
CA HIS A 94 4.85 -5.57 4.57
C HIS A 94 6.04 -6.19 3.85
N ALA A 95 5.85 -7.34 3.18
CA ALA A 95 6.90 -7.99 2.42
C ALA A 95 7.34 -7.17 1.21
N GLY A 96 6.40 -6.51 0.52
CA GLY A 96 6.72 -5.62 -0.60
C GLY A 96 7.54 -4.40 -0.17
N ASN A 97 7.14 -3.73 0.93
CA ASN A 97 7.90 -2.60 1.48
C ASN A 97 9.30 -3.03 1.93
N LEU A 98 9.39 -4.16 2.65
CA LEU A 98 10.67 -4.68 3.11
C LEU A 98 11.61 -5.00 1.94
N SER A 99 11.11 -5.71 0.93
CA SER A 99 11.86 -6.02 -0.29
C SER A 99 12.39 -4.75 -0.98
N TYR A 100 11.60 -3.69 -1.03
CA TYR A 100 11.99 -2.42 -1.64
C TYR A 100 13.11 -1.70 -0.87
N HIS A 101 13.09 -1.76 0.47
CA HIS A 101 14.04 -1.02 1.30
C HIS A 101 15.31 -1.80 1.68
N LEU A 102 15.32 -3.13 1.53
CA LEU A 102 16.52 -3.95 1.74
C LEU A 102 17.59 -3.67 0.69
N LYS A 103 18.86 -3.74 1.06
CA LYS A 103 20.01 -3.48 0.16
C LYS A 103 20.05 -4.42 -1.04
N SER A 104 19.77 -5.69 -0.84
CA SER A 104 19.77 -6.73 -1.88
C SER A 104 18.56 -6.68 -2.80
N ARG A 105 17.50 -5.93 -2.44
CA ARG A 105 16.21 -5.88 -3.14
C ARG A 105 15.69 -7.28 -3.49
N PRO A 106 15.49 -8.15 -2.48
CA PRO A 106 15.09 -9.52 -2.69
C PRO A 106 13.72 -9.60 -3.35
N LYS A 107 13.42 -10.71 -4.02
CA LYS A 107 12.07 -10.95 -4.55
C LYS A 107 11.12 -11.23 -3.39
N TRP A 108 9.95 -10.60 -3.39
CA TRP A 108 8.93 -10.88 -2.41
C TRP A 108 7.89 -11.87 -2.95
N PHE A 109 7.35 -12.70 -2.04
CA PHE A 109 6.32 -13.70 -2.34
C PHE A 109 5.23 -13.61 -1.28
N TYR A 110 4.00 -13.92 -1.68
CA TYR A 110 2.90 -14.01 -0.75
C TYR A 110 3.04 -15.24 0.13
N TRP A 111 2.89 -15.04 1.44
CA TRP A 111 2.89 -16.11 2.42
C TRP A 111 1.70 -15.93 3.37
N ASP A 112 0.90 -16.98 3.54
CA ASP A 112 -0.31 -17.00 4.38
C ASP A 112 -0.02 -17.39 5.84
N GLY A 113 1.25 -17.49 6.21
CA GLY A 113 1.68 -17.88 7.56
C GLY A 113 1.73 -19.39 7.80
N LYS A 114 1.36 -20.20 6.80
CA LYS A 114 1.53 -21.65 6.91
C LYS A 114 2.97 -22.04 6.64
N PHE A 115 3.54 -22.79 7.55
CA PHE A 115 4.87 -23.35 7.38
C PHE A 115 4.83 -24.41 6.28
N VAL A 116 5.25 -24.05 5.10
CA VAL A 116 5.76 -25.02 4.14
C VAL A 116 7.25 -25.13 4.47
N LEU A 117 7.68 -26.27 5.00
CA LEU A 117 9.10 -26.54 5.18
C LEU A 117 9.75 -26.45 3.80
N PRO A 118 10.55 -25.42 3.50
CA PRO A 118 11.27 -25.43 2.26
C PRO A 118 12.35 -26.50 2.39
N LEU A 119 12.49 -27.30 1.36
CA LEU A 119 13.69 -28.10 1.14
C LEU A 119 14.83 -27.12 0.84
N PHE A 120 15.39 -26.49 1.88
CA PHE A 120 16.57 -25.67 1.70
C PHE A 120 17.78 -26.57 1.68
N GLU A 121 18.62 -26.38 0.70
CA GLU A 121 20.00 -26.87 0.73
C GLU A 121 20.69 -26.29 1.98
N ASP A 122 21.67 -26.97 2.53
CA ASP A 122 22.38 -26.63 3.77
C ASP A 122 22.96 -25.18 3.81
N ASN A 123 23.08 -24.56 2.65
CA ASN A 123 23.61 -23.20 2.48
C ASN A 123 22.61 -22.06 2.67
N TYR A 124 21.33 -22.36 2.93
CA TYR A 124 20.31 -21.33 3.13
C TYR A 124 19.96 -21.19 4.61
N ALA A 125 19.64 -19.97 4.98
CA ALA A 125 19.11 -19.61 6.27
C ALA A 125 17.74 -18.98 6.12
N ASP A 126 16.90 -19.15 7.12
CA ASP A 126 15.64 -18.43 7.23
C ASP A 126 15.51 -17.72 8.59
N MET A 127 14.82 -16.62 8.59
CA MET A 127 14.49 -15.84 9.77
C MET A 127 13.05 -15.36 9.66
N VAL A 128 12.28 -15.52 10.72
CA VAL A 128 10.91 -14.99 10.80
C VAL A 128 10.95 -13.74 11.67
N PHE A 129 10.41 -12.67 11.13
CA PHE A 129 10.23 -11.41 11.82
C PHE A 129 8.74 -11.13 11.99
N GLU A 130 8.33 -10.78 13.22
CA GLU A 130 6.94 -10.45 13.53
C GLU A 130 6.85 -8.97 13.89
N GLU A 131 5.98 -8.24 13.20
CA GLU A 131 5.70 -6.84 13.48
C GLU A 131 4.24 -6.52 13.17
N ASN A 132 3.56 -5.82 14.08
CA ASN A 132 2.19 -5.33 13.91
C ASN A 132 1.20 -6.38 13.40
N ASN A 133 1.20 -7.59 13.97
CA ASN A 133 0.39 -8.73 13.53
C ASN A 133 0.75 -9.31 12.15
N SER A 134 1.82 -8.86 11.53
CA SER A 134 2.32 -9.44 10.28
C SER A 134 3.56 -10.28 10.53
N ARG A 135 3.58 -11.45 9.90
CA ARG A 135 4.74 -12.34 9.88
C ARG A 135 5.44 -12.22 8.55
N ILE A 136 6.73 -11.94 8.61
CA ILE A 136 7.58 -11.86 7.43
C ILE A 136 8.67 -12.91 7.59
N ARG A 137 8.85 -13.72 6.57
CA ARG A 137 9.90 -14.69 6.49
C ARG A 137 10.98 -14.20 5.53
N ILE A 138 12.21 -14.27 5.95
CA ILE A 138 13.37 -13.79 5.24
C ILE A 138 14.27 -14.97 4.96
N ILE A 139 14.65 -15.13 3.71
CA ILE A 139 15.42 -16.28 3.23
C ILE A 139 16.62 -15.76 2.46
N GLY A 140 17.79 -16.31 2.75
CA GLY A 140 19.01 -15.93 2.05
C GLY A 140 20.12 -16.97 2.27
N LYS A 141 21.26 -16.72 1.67
CA LYS A 141 22.46 -17.53 1.86
C LYS A 141 23.05 -17.28 3.24
N LYS A 142 23.63 -18.36 3.82
CA LYS A 142 24.41 -18.26 5.06
C LYS A 142 25.73 -17.57 4.83
#